data_7490dbe1ace6fef267f7b15845891b2b
#
_entry.id   7490dbe1ace6fef267f7b15845891b2b
#
_cell.length_a   1.000
_cell.length_b   1.000
_cell.length_c   1.000
_cell.angle_alpha   90.00
_cell.angle_beta   90.00
_cell.angle_gamma   90.00
#
_symmetry.space_group_name_H-M   'P 1'
#
loop_
_entity.id
_entity.type
_entity.pdbx_description
1 polymer ?
#
loop_
_entity_poly.entity_id
_entity_poly.type
_entity_poly.pdbx_seq_one_letter_code
_entity_poly.pdbx_strand_id
1 'polypeptide(L)'
;MKKCMALLLAIVMALTLFGCSASTQGTAADANGAVSGNAKKIMLIRKKEGGGDPFVINHLKKLGYQVMDVVDADFTVEKAAGYGVIYVSESVNSSKIDTKLRQSAIPVVYAKTQAASDAGLVGPQQFGQDEGVKTVQIIDSKHPIAAGLKDTVALYKEDGKISYGLHPGKEAAIIAEYPTSGDNKKVTVFAYEKGAKNISNSPVPARQVFFSLPSGEEPKLTDNGWKLFDAAIEWAAQNGKK
;
A
#
# COMPACT_ATOMS: atom_id res chain seq x y z
N MET A 1 51.98 -60.82 -31.61
CA MET A 1 53.22 -60.48 -32.37
C MET A 1 53.40 -58.95 -32.33
N LYS A 2 54.47 -58.54 -31.73
CA LYS A 2 55.34 -57.38 -32.02
C LYS A 2 54.68 -56.00 -31.88
N LYS A 3 54.99 -55.21 -30.82
CA LYS A 3 56.14 -54.28 -30.73
C LYS A 3 55.86 -53.01 -31.52
N CYS A 4 56.00 -51.77 -31.07
CA CYS A 4 56.95 -51.00 -30.25
C CYS A 4 56.26 -49.61 -30.01
N MET A 5 56.25 -48.96 -28.86
CA MET A 5 57.31 -48.19 -28.21
C MET A 5 57.88 -46.99 -29.01
N ALA A 6 57.59 -45.77 -28.55
CA ALA A 6 58.41 -44.60 -28.37
C ALA A 6 57.54 -43.38 -28.12
N LEU A 7 57.48 -42.73 -27.03
CA LEU A 7 58.37 -41.88 -26.22
C LEU A 7 59.02 -40.72 -27.00
N LEU A 8 58.60 -39.49 -26.64
CA LEU A 8 59.38 -38.22 -26.55
C LEU A 8 58.39 -37.11 -26.32
N LEU A 9 58.23 -36.54 -25.17
CA LEU A 9 58.97 -35.49 -24.44
C LEU A 9 59.24 -34.21 -25.29
N ALA A 10 58.63 -33.11 -24.97
CA ALA A 10 59.25 -31.85 -24.57
C ALA A 10 58.30 -30.64 -24.66
N ILE A 11 58.17 -29.94 -23.57
CA ILE A 11 58.45 -28.52 -23.31
C ILE A 11 57.37 -27.48 -23.70
N VAL A 12 56.65 -27.05 -22.67
CA VAL A 12 56.46 -25.69 -22.13
C VAL A 12 56.58 -24.52 -23.09
N MET A 13 55.49 -23.79 -23.24
CA MET A 13 55.53 -22.32 -23.15
C MET A 13 54.16 -21.75 -22.75
N ALA A 14 54.16 -21.10 -21.61
CA ALA A 14 53.07 -20.32 -21.10
C ALA A 14 52.90 -19.05 -21.95
N LEU A 15 51.71 -18.78 -22.40
CA LEU A 15 51.30 -17.44 -22.86
C LEU A 15 49.96 -17.12 -22.23
N THR A 16 50.03 -16.27 -21.23
CA THR A 16 48.88 -15.60 -20.62
C THR A 16 48.26 -14.64 -21.62
N LEU A 17 47.12 -14.95 -22.13
CA LEU A 17 46.24 -13.97 -22.80
C LEU A 17 45.09 -13.64 -21.86
N PHE A 18 45.14 -12.44 -21.32
CA PHE A 18 43.99 -11.79 -20.68
C PHE A 18 42.88 -11.65 -21.72
N GLY A 19 41.91 -12.56 -21.72
CA GLY A 19 40.68 -12.43 -22.43
C GLY A 19 39.62 -11.84 -21.49
N CYS A 20 39.27 -10.55 -21.65
CA CYS A 20 38.08 -9.97 -21.10
C CYS A 20 36.88 -10.70 -21.74
N SER A 21 36.32 -11.66 -21.01
CA SER A 21 34.98 -12.18 -21.27
C SER A 21 34.00 -11.24 -20.61
N ALA A 22 33.33 -10.42 -21.40
CA ALA A 22 32.10 -9.79 -21.02
C ALA A 22 31.04 -10.91 -20.81
N SER A 23 30.87 -11.34 -19.57
CA SER A 23 29.74 -12.18 -19.17
C SER A 23 28.49 -11.32 -19.23
N THR A 24 27.70 -11.45 -20.28
CA THR A 24 26.30 -11.12 -20.29
C THR A 24 25.62 -12.03 -19.23
N GLN A 25 25.54 -11.54 -18.01
CA GLN A 25 24.63 -12.12 -17.02
C GLN A 25 23.22 -11.84 -17.52
N GLY A 26 22.65 -12.85 -18.15
CA GLY A 26 21.20 -12.98 -18.26
C GLY A 26 20.64 -12.98 -16.84
N THR A 27 20.02 -11.90 -16.44
CA THR A 27 19.21 -11.84 -15.22
C THR A 27 18.08 -12.84 -15.40
N ALA A 28 18.25 -14.02 -14.79
CA ALA A 28 17.11 -14.86 -14.47
C ALA A 28 16.17 -14.00 -13.62
N ALA A 29 14.97 -13.76 -14.13
CA ALA A 29 13.93 -13.11 -13.36
C ALA A 29 13.59 -14.04 -12.20
N ASP A 30 14.05 -13.67 -10.99
CA ASP A 30 13.58 -14.29 -9.76
C ASP A 30 12.08 -14.10 -9.66
N ALA A 31 11.35 -15.20 -9.75
CA ALA A 31 9.89 -15.27 -9.63
C ALA A 31 9.38 -14.91 -8.21
N ASN A 32 10.23 -14.38 -7.35
CA ASN A 32 9.93 -13.73 -6.08
C ASN A 32 10.16 -12.22 -6.18
N GLY A 33 9.47 -11.57 -7.12
CA GLY A 33 9.55 -10.14 -7.34
C GLY A 33 9.01 -9.33 -6.16
N ALA A 34 9.78 -9.23 -5.09
CA ALA A 34 9.67 -8.11 -4.18
C ALA A 34 10.09 -6.86 -4.98
N VAL A 35 9.10 -6.12 -5.51
CA VAL A 35 9.36 -4.80 -6.06
C VAL A 35 9.99 -3.99 -4.94
N SER A 36 11.32 -3.81 -5.02
CA SER A 36 12.08 -2.96 -4.12
C SER A 36 11.78 -1.50 -4.46
N GLY A 37 10.52 -1.10 -4.27
CA GLY A 37 10.12 0.28 -4.38
C GLY A 37 10.84 1.09 -3.29
N ASN A 38 11.22 2.32 -3.57
CA ASN A 38 11.73 3.22 -2.55
C ASN A 38 10.59 3.55 -1.58
N ALA A 39 10.69 3.08 -0.33
CA ALA A 39 9.65 3.24 0.69
C ALA A 39 9.25 4.71 0.94
N LYS A 40 10.10 5.67 0.58
CA LYS A 40 9.81 7.12 0.66
C LYS A 40 9.31 7.73 -0.66
N LYS A 41 9.00 6.93 -1.67
CA LYS A 41 8.29 7.37 -2.88
C LYS A 41 6.83 6.95 -2.82
N ILE A 42 5.93 7.89 -2.91
CA ILE A 42 4.49 7.66 -2.91
C ILE A 42 3.84 8.19 -4.18
N MET A 43 3.01 7.38 -4.82
CA MET A 43 2.12 7.83 -5.86
C MET A 43 0.76 8.18 -5.24
N LEU A 44 0.35 9.42 -5.35
CA LEU A 44 -0.95 9.89 -4.89
C LEU A 44 -1.88 10.03 -6.09
N ILE A 45 -2.97 9.26 -6.09
CA ILE A 45 -3.97 9.30 -7.15
C ILE A 45 -5.17 10.10 -6.65
N ARG A 46 -5.58 11.11 -7.40
CA ARG A 46 -6.68 12.00 -7.06
C ARG A 46 -7.49 12.43 -8.28
N LYS A 47 -8.64 13.03 -8.06
CA LYS A 47 -9.36 13.75 -9.09
C LYS A 47 -8.63 15.05 -9.43
N LYS A 48 -8.79 15.56 -10.65
CA LYS A 48 -8.17 16.82 -11.09
C LYS A 48 -8.45 17.99 -10.15
N GLU A 49 -9.66 18.04 -9.58
CA GLU A 49 -10.14 19.08 -8.68
C GLU A 49 -10.53 18.49 -7.33
N GLY A 50 -9.57 17.88 -6.61
CA GLY A 50 -9.78 17.32 -5.29
C GLY A 50 -9.51 18.35 -4.19
N GLY A 51 -10.54 18.71 -3.41
CA GLY A 51 -10.46 19.81 -2.44
C GLY A 51 -9.47 19.62 -1.30
N GLY A 52 -9.37 18.40 -0.75
CA GLY A 52 -8.48 18.09 0.39
C GLY A 52 -7.10 17.57 0.02
N ASP A 53 -6.90 17.15 -1.23
CA ASP A 53 -5.66 16.53 -1.68
C ASP A 53 -4.39 17.36 -1.45
N PRO A 54 -4.38 18.71 -1.60
CA PRO A 54 -3.20 19.52 -1.28
C PRO A 54 -2.73 19.41 0.17
N PHE A 55 -3.64 19.20 1.13
CA PHE A 55 -3.28 18.99 2.54
C PHE A 55 -2.51 17.68 2.71
N VAL A 56 -3.01 16.59 2.12
CA VAL A 56 -2.34 15.28 2.14
C VAL A 56 -0.98 15.36 1.45
N ILE A 57 -0.90 15.95 0.26
CA ILE A 57 0.35 16.11 -0.48
C ILE A 57 1.40 16.87 0.34
N ASN A 58 1.01 18.00 0.94
CA ASN A 58 1.91 18.81 1.74
C ASN A 58 2.34 18.09 3.02
N HIS A 59 1.43 17.36 3.66
CA HIS A 59 1.73 16.56 4.84
C HIS A 59 2.73 15.46 4.53
N LEU A 60 2.52 14.67 3.47
CA LEU A 60 3.44 13.62 3.03
C LEU A 60 4.82 14.17 2.66
N LYS A 61 4.89 15.32 2.00
CA LYS A 61 6.16 16.01 1.70
C LYS A 61 6.90 16.41 2.98
N LYS A 62 6.21 16.92 4.00
CA LYS A 62 6.81 17.24 5.31
C LYS A 62 7.37 16.00 6.02
N LEU A 63 6.79 14.82 5.80
CA LEU A 63 7.30 13.54 6.30
C LEU A 63 8.47 12.98 5.46
N GLY A 64 8.93 13.71 4.45
CA GLY A 64 10.07 13.34 3.59
C GLY A 64 9.71 12.39 2.45
N TYR A 65 8.42 12.27 2.09
CA TYR A 65 8.02 11.51 0.92
C TYR A 65 8.25 12.32 -0.38
N GLN A 66 8.75 11.63 -1.40
CA GLN A 66 8.68 12.11 -2.78
C GLN A 66 7.29 11.76 -3.32
N VAL A 67 6.43 12.76 -3.45
CA VAL A 67 5.04 12.57 -3.86
C VAL A 67 4.92 12.79 -5.36
N MET A 68 4.51 11.76 -6.11
CA MET A 68 4.03 11.85 -7.47
C MET A 68 2.52 12.02 -7.45
N ASP A 69 2.05 13.15 -7.88
CA ASP A 69 0.64 13.51 -7.99
C ASP A 69 0.11 13.10 -9.37
N VAL A 70 -0.89 12.22 -9.42
CA VAL A 70 -1.46 11.66 -10.63
C VAL A 70 -2.96 11.83 -10.64
N VAL A 71 -3.50 12.38 -11.74
CA VAL A 71 -4.95 12.44 -11.93
C VAL A 71 -5.49 11.06 -12.24
N ASP A 72 -6.62 10.69 -11.66
CA ASP A 72 -7.25 9.37 -11.76
C ASP A 72 -7.50 8.92 -13.21
N ALA A 73 -7.84 9.86 -14.11
CA ALA A 73 -8.02 9.59 -15.53
C ALA A 73 -6.72 9.18 -16.25
N ASP A 74 -5.57 9.61 -15.73
CA ASP A 74 -4.25 9.35 -16.32
C ASP A 74 -3.52 8.19 -15.63
N PHE A 75 -4.14 7.60 -14.61
CA PHE A 75 -3.54 6.51 -13.84
C PHE A 75 -3.51 5.21 -14.65
N THR A 76 -2.31 4.59 -14.68
CA THR A 76 -2.09 3.19 -15.10
C THR A 76 -1.22 2.49 -14.08
N VAL A 77 -1.33 1.16 -13.98
CA VAL A 77 -0.56 0.35 -13.01
C VAL A 77 0.94 0.45 -13.28
N GLU A 78 1.34 0.55 -14.55
CA GLU A 78 2.74 0.65 -14.99
C GLU A 78 3.41 1.92 -14.47
N LYS A 79 2.66 3.03 -14.38
CA LYS A 79 3.16 4.30 -13.82
C LYS A 79 3.56 4.19 -12.37
N ALA A 80 2.99 3.22 -11.65
CA ALA A 80 3.30 3.00 -10.24
C ALA A 80 4.60 2.21 -10.01
N ALA A 81 5.23 1.68 -11.06
CA ALA A 81 6.49 0.96 -10.94
C ALA A 81 7.57 1.82 -10.27
N GLY A 82 8.26 1.26 -9.27
CA GLY A 82 9.31 1.96 -8.53
C GLY A 82 8.84 2.85 -7.38
N TYR A 83 7.53 2.91 -7.10
CA TYR A 83 6.99 3.54 -5.89
C TYR A 83 6.89 2.53 -4.75
N GLY A 84 7.06 3.02 -3.52
CA GLY A 84 6.96 2.19 -2.31
C GLY A 84 5.53 1.98 -1.85
N VAL A 85 4.64 2.92 -2.16
CA VAL A 85 3.22 2.89 -1.79
C VAL A 85 2.39 3.73 -2.75
N ILE A 86 1.14 3.34 -2.94
CA ILE A 86 0.11 4.10 -3.66
C ILE A 86 -0.90 4.60 -2.63
N TYR A 87 -1.25 5.87 -2.67
CA TYR A 87 -2.37 6.44 -1.93
C TYR A 87 -3.50 6.79 -2.90
N VAL A 88 -4.68 6.22 -2.68
CA VAL A 88 -5.89 6.50 -3.47
C VAL A 88 -6.76 7.46 -2.68
N SER A 89 -6.78 8.72 -3.08
CA SER A 89 -7.58 9.76 -2.43
C SER A 89 -9.08 9.46 -2.50
N GLU A 90 -9.81 9.96 -1.52
CA GLU A 90 -11.28 9.91 -1.56
C GLU A 90 -11.86 10.70 -2.74
N SER A 91 -11.15 11.72 -3.23
CA SER A 91 -11.59 12.55 -4.34
C SER A 91 -11.69 11.82 -5.68
N VAL A 92 -11.03 10.66 -5.87
CA VAL A 92 -11.02 9.92 -7.14
C VAL A 92 -12.42 9.54 -7.61
N ASN A 93 -12.60 9.51 -8.92
CA ASN A 93 -13.70 8.75 -9.51
C ASN A 93 -13.32 7.26 -9.51
N SER A 94 -13.96 6.46 -8.64
CA SER A 94 -13.63 5.04 -8.46
C SER A 94 -13.70 4.25 -9.78
N SER A 95 -14.58 4.60 -10.71
CA SER A 95 -14.65 3.94 -12.01
C SER A 95 -13.39 4.11 -12.88
N LYS A 96 -12.52 5.09 -12.58
CA LYS A 96 -11.22 5.25 -13.25
C LYS A 96 -10.15 4.34 -12.66
N ILE A 97 -10.29 4.01 -11.38
CA ILE A 97 -9.41 3.08 -10.66
C ILE A 97 -9.90 1.65 -10.88
N ASP A 98 -11.20 1.41 -10.67
CA ASP A 98 -11.84 0.10 -10.82
C ASP A 98 -11.00 -1.01 -10.15
N THR A 99 -10.90 -2.16 -10.75
CA THR A 99 -10.15 -3.32 -10.24
C THR A 99 -8.65 -3.28 -10.50
N LYS A 100 -8.12 -2.22 -11.11
CA LYS A 100 -6.71 -2.09 -11.51
C LYS A 100 -5.72 -2.34 -10.37
N LEU A 101 -6.08 -1.96 -9.14
CA LEU A 101 -5.20 -2.11 -7.97
C LEU A 101 -5.43 -3.42 -7.20
N ARG A 102 -6.41 -4.25 -7.58
CA ARG A 102 -6.72 -5.53 -6.92
C ARG A 102 -5.51 -6.47 -6.86
N GLN A 103 -4.72 -6.51 -7.93
CA GLN A 103 -3.53 -7.35 -8.06
C GLN A 103 -2.23 -6.53 -8.00
N SER A 104 -2.26 -5.36 -7.37
CA SER A 104 -1.07 -4.53 -7.23
C SER A 104 -0.01 -5.21 -6.37
N ALA A 105 1.20 -5.38 -6.91
CA ALA A 105 2.37 -5.80 -6.14
C ALA A 105 2.94 -4.66 -5.27
N ILE A 106 2.46 -3.43 -5.48
CA ILE A 106 2.81 -2.25 -4.69
C ILE A 106 1.73 -2.07 -3.63
N PRO A 107 2.09 -1.83 -2.36
CA PRO A 107 1.14 -1.56 -1.29
C PRO A 107 0.21 -0.40 -1.61
N VAL A 108 -1.03 -0.49 -1.15
CA VAL A 108 -2.04 0.54 -1.42
C VAL A 108 -2.74 0.97 -0.13
N VAL A 109 -2.87 2.28 0.04
CA VAL A 109 -3.72 2.90 1.07
C VAL A 109 -4.89 3.58 0.37
N TYR A 110 -6.09 3.14 0.67
CA TYR A 110 -7.33 3.67 0.09
C TYR A 110 -8.03 4.60 1.09
N ALA A 111 -8.30 5.82 0.70
CA ALA A 111 -9.27 6.68 1.37
C ALA A 111 -10.67 6.54 0.73
N LYS A 112 -10.74 6.13 -0.55
CA LYS A 112 -11.99 5.90 -1.29
C LYS A 112 -12.56 4.53 -1.01
N THR A 113 -13.73 4.46 -0.36
CA THR A 113 -14.39 3.19 -0.01
C THR A 113 -14.79 2.37 -1.23
N GLN A 114 -15.29 3.01 -2.29
CA GLN A 114 -15.63 2.31 -3.53
C GLN A 114 -14.41 1.63 -4.16
N ALA A 115 -13.26 2.33 -4.21
CA ALA A 115 -12.03 1.76 -4.74
C ALA A 115 -11.50 0.60 -3.86
N ALA A 116 -11.66 0.70 -2.53
CA ALA A 116 -11.36 -0.40 -1.61
C ALA A 116 -12.29 -1.60 -1.83
N SER A 117 -13.57 -1.37 -2.12
CA SER A 117 -14.52 -2.42 -2.49
C SER A 117 -14.16 -3.06 -3.83
N ASP A 118 -13.82 -2.26 -4.84
CA ASP A 118 -13.38 -2.75 -6.16
C ASP A 118 -12.10 -3.60 -6.04
N ALA A 119 -11.22 -3.26 -5.08
CA ALA A 119 -10.05 -4.06 -4.75
C ALA A 119 -10.38 -5.36 -3.98
N GLY A 120 -11.60 -5.53 -3.51
CA GLY A 120 -12.05 -6.72 -2.77
C GLY A 120 -11.75 -6.66 -1.26
N LEU A 121 -11.56 -5.48 -0.68
CA LEU A 121 -11.29 -5.34 0.77
C LEU A 121 -12.58 -5.38 1.59
N VAL A 122 -13.68 -4.89 1.03
CA VAL A 122 -15.06 -5.02 1.54
C VAL A 122 -15.99 -5.41 0.41
N GLY A 123 -17.17 -5.93 0.75
CA GLY A 123 -18.15 -6.36 -0.25
C GLY A 123 -18.76 -5.20 -1.03
N PRO A 124 -19.33 -5.48 -2.20
CA PRO A 124 -20.08 -4.48 -2.96
C PRO A 124 -21.20 -3.91 -2.08
N GLN A 125 -21.30 -2.56 -2.05
CA GLN A 125 -22.28 -1.84 -1.21
C GLN A 125 -22.16 -2.10 0.31
N GLN A 126 -21.10 -2.76 0.77
CA GLN A 126 -20.79 -2.96 2.18
C GLN A 126 -19.90 -1.83 2.72
N PHE A 127 -20.29 -0.60 2.46
CA PHE A 127 -19.60 0.61 2.91
C PHE A 127 -20.58 1.79 2.96
N GLY A 128 -20.18 2.84 3.65
CA GLY A 128 -20.98 4.06 3.75
C GLY A 128 -20.16 5.23 4.27
N GLN A 129 -20.87 6.33 4.53
CA GLN A 129 -20.34 7.56 5.11
C GLN A 129 -21.37 8.14 6.08
N ASP A 130 -20.91 8.58 7.25
CA ASP A 130 -21.70 9.33 8.22
C ASP A 130 -21.16 10.72 8.41
N GLU A 131 -21.99 11.62 8.93
CA GLU A 131 -21.65 13.00 9.28
C GLU A 131 -21.77 13.19 10.81
N GLY A 132 -21.22 14.29 11.32
CA GLY A 132 -21.27 14.62 12.74
C GLY A 132 -20.34 13.75 13.60
N VAL A 133 -19.29 13.18 13.01
CA VAL A 133 -18.35 12.29 13.70
C VAL A 133 -17.09 13.05 14.07
N LYS A 134 -16.63 12.85 15.31
CA LYS A 134 -15.41 13.48 15.83
C LYS A 134 -14.40 12.48 16.33
N THR A 135 -14.83 11.31 16.76
CA THR A 135 -13.98 10.31 17.43
C THR A 135 -14.05 8.95 16.74
N VAL A 136 -13.02 8.16 16.94
CA VAL A 136 -12.97 6.74 16.58
C VAL A 136 -12.54 5.90 17.78
N GLN A 137 -12.98 4.65 17.84
CA GLN A 137 -12.57 3.67 18.83
C GLN A 137 -11.42 2.83 18.27
N ILE A 138 -10.29 2.80 18.96
CA ILE A 138 -9.18 1.90 18.62
C ILE A 138 -9.53 0.48 19.09
N ILE A 139 -9.53 -0.47 18.18
CA ILE A 139 -9.87 -1.87 18.45
C ILE A 139 -8.60 -2.71 18.67
N ASP A 140 -7.62 -2.58 17.78
CA ASP A 140 -6.32 -3.25 17.96
C ASP A 140 -5.21 -2.22 18.23
N SER A 141 -5.02 -1.90 19.51
CA SER A 141 -3.98 -0.97 19.96
C SER A 141 -2.54 -1.51 19.82
N LYS A 142 -2.39 -2.81 19.50
CA LYS A 142 -1.07 -3.44 19.30
C LYS A 142 -0.63 -3.39 17.84
N HIS A 143 -1.57 -3.19 16.92
CA HIS A 143 -1.24 -3.09 15.51
C HIS A 143 -0.43 -1.80 15.26
N PRO A 144 0.64 -1.83 14.44
CA PRO A 144 1.48 -0.66 14.19
C PRO A 144 0.69 0.58 13.70
N ILE A 145 -0.37 0.39 12.92
CA ILE A 145 -1.23 1.48 12.42
C ILE A 145 -1.93 2.23 13.56
N ALA A 146 -2.16 1.59 14.72
CA ALA A 146 -2.72 2.28 15.88
C ALA A 146 -1.79 3.36 16.46
N ALA A 147 -0.50 3.40 16.06
CA ALA A 147 0.49 4.40 16.49
C ALA A 147 0.59 4.58 18.02
N GLY A 148 0.37 3.50 18.77
CA GLY A 148 0.34 3.52 20.26
C GLY A 148 -0.92 4.12 20.87
N LEU A 149 -1.90 4.51 20.06
CA LEU A 149 -3.19 5.02 20.53
C LEU A 149 -4.06 3.87 21.06
N LYS A 150 -4.94 4.21 21.99
CA LYS A 150 -5.85 3.26 22.67
C LYS A 150 -7.21 3.94 22.91
N ASP A 151 -8.20 3.12 23.21
CA ASP A 151 -9.54 3.59 23.59
C ASP A 151 -10.17 4.50 22.50
N THR A 152 -10.99 5.43 22.93
CA THR A 152 -11.60 6.40 22.03
C THR A 152 -10.67 7.60 21.84
N VAL A 153 -10.37 7.92 20.58
CA VAL A 153 -9.50 9.05 20.24
C VAL A 153 -10.24 10.06 19.38
N ALA A 154 -9.93 11.33 19.57
CA ALA A 154 -10.42 12.38 18.69
C ALA A 154 -9.69 12.27 17.34
N LEU A 155 -10.45 11.95 16.27
CA LEU A 155 -9.96 11.94 14.90
C LEU A 155 -9.94 13.38 14.34
N TYR A 156 -11.01 14.13 14.60
CA TYR A 156 -11.21 15.49 14.12
C TYR A 156 -11.29 16.51 15.26
N LYS A 157 -10.92 17.74 14.99
CA LYS A 157 -11.01 18.91 15.91
C LYS A 157 -12.46 19.33 16.13
N GLU A 158 -13.29 19.11 15.11
CA GLU A 158 -14.72 19.43 15.07
C GLU A 158 -15.46 18.30 14.37
N ASP A 159 -16.79 18.33 14.37
CA ASP A 159 -17.58 17.32 13.68
C ASP A 159 -17.25 17.29 12.17
N GLY A 160 -17.08 16.09 11.67
CA GLY A 160 -16.71 15.84 10.27
C GLY A 160 -17.45 14.65 9.70
N LYS A 161 -17.07 14.29 8.48
CA LYS A 161 -17.53 13.09 7.80
C LYS A 161 -16.58 11.94 8.06
N ILE A 162 -17.11 10.73 8.14
CA ILE A 162 -16.31 9.52 8.25
C ILE A 162 -16.86 8.46 7.30
N SER A 163 -15.97 7.88 6.51
CA SER A 163 -16.29 6.73 5.66
C SER A 163 -15.96 5.43 6.40
N TYR A 164 -16.68 4.37 6.09
CA TYR A 164 -16.48 3.07 6.73
C TYR A 164 -16.74 1.91 5.78
N GLY A 165 -16.08 0.77 6.06
CA GLY A 165 -16.43 -0.52 5.52
C GLY A 165 -17.28 -1.31 6.52
N LEU A 166 -18.22 -2.11 6.00
CA LEU A 166 -18.96 -3.11 6.75
C LEU A 166 -18.37 -4.48 6.41
N HIS A 167 -18.17 -5.32 7.41
CA HIS A 167 -17.72 -6.69 7.24
C HIS A 167 -16.46 -6.85 6.33
N PRO A 168 -15.32 -6.24 6.66
CA PRO A 168 -14.06 -6.61 6.02
C PRO A 168 -13.83 -8.12 6.11
N GLY A 169 -13.05 -8.68 5.19
CA GLY A 169 -12.77 -10.12 5.19
C GLY A 169 -12.16 -10.59 6.51
N LYS A 170 -12.33 -11.89 6.81
CA LYS A 170 -11.95 -12.48 8.10
C LYS A 170 -10.47 -12.33 8.46
N GLU A 171 -9.59 -12.16 7.45
CA GLU A 171 -8.15 -11.98 7.65
C GLU A 171 -7.74 -10.49 7.68
N ALA A 172 -8.71 -9.57 7.67
CA ALA A 172 -8.44 -8.17 7.89
C ALA A 172 -8.12 -7.89 9.36
N ALA A 173 -7.04 -7.15 9.62
CA ALA A 173 -6.82 -6.53 10.92
C ALA A 173 -7.75 -5.32 11.04
N ILE A 174 -8.56 -5.28 12.09
CA ILE A 174 -9.46 -4.15 12.39
C ILE A 174 -8.75 -3.24 13.37
N ILE A 175 -8.39 -2.04 12.95
CA ILE A 175 -7.60 -1.10 13.75
C ILE A 175 -8.50 -0.09 14.47
N ALA A 176 -9.46 0.49 13.76
CA ALA A 176 -10.37 1.45 14.35
C ALA A 176 -11.79 1.34 13.79
N GLU A 177 -12.75 1.59 14.65
CA GLU A 177 -14.18 1.61 14.34
C GLU A 177 -14.79 2.96 14.70
N TYR A 178 -15.86 3.32 14.02
CA TYR A 178 -16.73 4.40 14.47
C TYR A 178 -17.57 3.88 15.64
N PRO A 179 -17.56 4.55 16.80
CA PRO A 179 -18.32 4.09 17.95
C PRO A 179 -19.82 4.21 17.67
N THR A 180 -20.46 3.07 17.41
CA THR A 180 -21.92 2.95 17.23
C THR A 180 -22.51 2.02 18.27
N SER A 181 -23.75 2.24 18.61
CA SER A 181 -24.54 1.26 19.37
C SER A 181 -25.08 0.21 18.41
N GLY A 182 -24.79 -1.08 18.64
CA GLY A 182 -25.34 -2.21 17.89
C GLY A 182 -24.32 -3.08 17.17
N ASP A 183 -24.82 -4.12 16.48
CA ASP A 183 -23.99 -5.18 15.89
C ASP A 183 -23.33 -4.81 14.55
N ASN A 184 -23.78 -3.72 13.91
CA ASN A 184 -23.22 -3.27 12.64
C ASN A 184 -21.98 -2.40 12.88
N LYS A 185 -20.85 -3.05 12.98
CA LYS A 185 -19.56 -2.37 13.15
C LYS A 185 -19.17 -1.60 11.90
N LYS A 186 -18.98 -0.30 12.06
CA LYS A 186 -18.52 0.61 11.02
C LYS A 186 -17.00 0.77 11.13
N VAL A 187 -16.28 0.00 10.33
CA VAL A 187 -14.82 -0.07 10.39
C VAL A 187 -14.21 1.07 9.59
N THR A 188 -13.46 1.94 10.25
CA THR A 188 -12.91 3.17 9.67
C THR A 188 -11.44 3.04 9.29
N VAL A 189 -10.71 2.13 9.94
CA VAL A 189 -9.33 1.77 9.60
C VAL A 189 -9.17 0.26 9.71
N PHE A 190 -8.81 -0.38 8.60
CA PHE A 190 -8.50 -1.80 8.57
C PHE A 190 -7.42 -2.11 7.52
N ALA A 191 -6.76 -3.24 7.68
CA ALA A 191 -5.63 -3.59 6.86
C ALA A 191 -5.55 -5.09 6.56
N TYR A 192 -4.96 -5.41 5.42
CA TYR A 192 -4.61 -6.77 5.01
C TYR A 192 -3.09 -6.87 4.88
N GLU A 193 -2.51 -7.84 5.57
CA GLU A 193 -1.12 -8.24 5.33
C GLU A 193 -0.96 -8.85 3.94
N LYS A 194 0.25 -8.75 3.38
CA LYS A 194 0.60 -9.49 2.16
C LYS A 194 0.30 -10.98 2.33
N GLY A 195 -0.47 -11.54 1.42
CA GLY A 195 -0.89 -12.94 1.42
C GLY A 195 -2.19 -13.22 2.18
N ALA A 196 -2.69 -12.26 2.97
CA ALA A 196 -3.99 -12.38 3.62
C ALA A 196 -5.12 -12.46 2.59
N LYS A 197 -6.14 -13.24 2.89
CA LYS A 197 -7.27 -13.44 1.99
C LYS A 197 -8.29 -12.32 2.12
N ASN A 198 -8.61 -11.71 1.01
CA ASN A 198 -9.67 -10.72 0.89
C ASN A 198 -11.08 -11.36 0.93
N ILE A 199 -12.13 -10.56 0.76
CA ILE A 199 -13.52 -11.05 0.80
C ILE A 199 -13.84 -12.10 -0.28
N SER A 200 -13.08 -12.15 -1.36
CA SER A 200 -13.21 -13.16 -2.44
C SER A 200 -12.34 -14.39 -2.18
N ASN A 201 -11.79 -14.56 -0.97
CA ASN A 201 -10.87 -15.63 -0.59
C ASN A 201 -9.59 -15.69 -1.46
N SER A 202 -9.20 -14.56 -2.04
CA SER A 202 -7.99 -14.40 -2.84
C SER A 202 -6.90 -13.70 -2.04
N PRO A 203 -5.62 -14.15 -2.10
CA PRO A 203 -4.54 -13.49 -1.39
C PRO A 203 -4.27 -12.11 -1.96
N VAL A 204 -4.07 -11.11 -1.10
CA VAL A 204 -3.62 -9.79 -1.54
C VAL A 204 -2.11 -9.82 -1.84
N PRO A 205 -1.65 -9.31 -3.00
CA PRO A 205 -0.24 -9.43 -3.40
C PRO A 205 0.72 -8.58 -2.59
N ALA A 206 0.23 -7.52 -1.98
CA ALA A 206 0.97 -6.58 -1.13
C ALA A 206 0.06 -6.09 -0.01
N ARG A 207 0.61 -5.39 0.99
CA ARG A 207 -0.19 -4.77 2.05
C ARG A 207 -1.23 -3.82 1.48
N GLN A 208 -2.45 -3.91 1.96
CA GLN A 208 -3.55 -3.02 1.57
C GLN A 208 -4.23 -2.49 2.82
N VAL A 209 -4.47 -1.18 2.84
CA VAL A 209 -5.08 -0.48 3.97
C VAL A 209 -6.28 0.31 3.48
N PHE A 210 -7.37 0.27 4.21
CA PHE A 210 -8.40 1.28 4.14
C PHE A 210 -8.22 2.25 5.31
N PHE A 211 -8.16 3.53 5.02
CA PHE A 211 -8.08 4.62 6.01
C PHE A 211 -9.13 5.67 5.68
N SER A 212 -10.11 5.82 6.55
CA SER A 212 -11.18 6.82 6.36
C SER A 212 -10.63 8.24 6.41
N LEU A 213 -10.65 8.91 5.26
CA LEU A 213 -10.35 10.34 5.14
C LEU A 213 -11.17 10.94 4.01
N PRO A 214 -12.46 11.29 4.26
CA PRO A 214 -13.31 11.93 3.29
C PRO A 214 -12.74 13.26 2.82
N SER A 215 -12.91 13.54 1.55
CA SER A 215 -12.39 14.78 0.92
C SER A 215 -12.96 16.02 1.58
N GLY A 216 -12.07 16.94 1.96
CA GLY A 216 -12.39 18.15 2.70
C GLY A 216 -12.29 18.03 4.22
N GLU A 217 -12.08 16.83 4.76
CA GLU A 217 -11.92 16.60 6.21
C GLU A 217 -10.45 16.69 6.68
N GLU A 218 -9.50 16.73 5.77
CA GLU A 218 -8.06 16.74 6.06
C GLU A 218 -7.63 17.90 6.97
N PRO A 219 -8.15 19.14 6.83
CA PRO A 219 -7.81 20.25 7.72
C PRO A 219 -8.30 20.05 9.15
N LYS A 220 -9.35 19.22 9.33
CA LYS A 220 -9.94 18.94 10.63
C LYS A 220 -9.19 17.88 11.43
N LEU A 221 -8.31 17.09 10.81
CA LEU A 221 -7.56 16.07 11.51
C LEU A 221 -6.83 16.66 12.73
N THR A 222 -6.94 15.93 13.85
CA THR A 222 -6.11 16.18 15.04
C THR A 222 -4.71 15.62 14.84
N ASP A 223 -3.81 15.85 15.78
CA ASP A 223 -2.51 15.18 15.82
C ASP A 223 -2.66 13.65 15.90
N ASN A 224 -3.67 13.14 16.60
CA ASN A 224 -3.96 11.70 16.65
C ASN A 224 -4.48 11.17 15.29
N GLY A 225 -5.31 11.95 14.61
CA GLY A 225 -5.76 11.63 13.25
C GLY A 225 -4.59 11.53 12.28
N TRP A 226 -3.67 12.49 12.31
CA TRP A 226 -2.45 12.46 11.51
C TRP A 226 -1.52 11.31 11.90
N LYS A 227 -1.36 11.00 13.19
CA LYS A 227 -0.56 9.83 13.65
C LYS A 227 -1.09 8.52 13.09
N LEU A 228 -2.41 8.31 13.07
CA LEU A 228 -3.02 7.13 12.46
C LEU A 228 -2.78 7.08 10.96
N PHE A 229 -2.94 8.20 10.27
CA PHE A 229 -2.69 8.32 8.84
C PHE A 229 -1.24 8.00 8.48
N ASP A 230 -0.29 8.63 9.19
CA ASP A 230 1.15 8.43 8.99
C ASP A 230 1.54 6.97 9.18
N ALA A 231 1.03 6.36 10.25
CA ALA A 231 1.28 4.96 10.55
C ALA A 231 0.68 4.02 9.49
N ALA A 232 -0.48 4.36 8.92
CA ALA A 232 -1.08 3.59 7.83
C ALA A 232 -0.21 3.62 6.56
N ILE A 233 0.29 4.79 6.19
CA ILE A 233 1.20 4.96 5.05
C ILE A 233 2.53 4.23 5.30
N GLU A 234 3.14 4.41 6.47
CA GLU A 234 4.43 3.79 6.80
C GLU A 234 4.34 2.28 6.85
N TRP A 235 3.31 1.74 7.51
CA TRP A 235 3.09 0.30 7.59
C TRP A 235 2.89 -0.32 6.20
N ALA A 236 2.08 0.31 5.35
CA ALA A 236 1.90 -0.14 3.99
C ALA A 236 3.24 -0.14 3.23
N ALA A 237 3.99 0.97 3.26
CA ALA A 237 5.25 1.14 2.54
C ALA A 237 6.33 0.13 2.96
N GLN A 238 6.30 -0.38 4.20
CA GLN A 238 7.21 -1.43 4.67
C GLN A 238 6.92 -2.78 4.01
N ASN A 239 5.69 -3.05 3.57
CA ASN A 239 5.25 -4.24 2.83
C ASN A 239 5.79 -5.57 3.39
N GLY A 240 5.74 -5.74 4.72
CA GLY A 240 6.23 -6.95 5.40
C GLY A 240 7.74 -7.01 5.61
N LYS A 241 8.49 -5.97 5.33
CA LYS A 241 9.90 -5.87 5.76
C LYS A 241 9.93 -5.66 7.28
N LYS A 242 10.69 -6.52 7.97
CA LYS A 242 10.98 -6.39 9.40
C LYS A 242 12.15 -5.43 9.61
#